data_c78575e38dcca4c16a74332590573217
#
_entry.id   c78575e38dcca4c16a74332590573217
#
_cell.length_a   1.000
_cell.length_b   1.000
_cell.length_c   1.000
_cell.angle_alpha   90.00
_cell.angle_beta   90.00
_cell.angle_gamma   90.00
#
_symmetry.space_group_name_H-M   'P 1'
#
loop_
_entity.id
_entity.type
_entity.pdbx_description
1 polymer ?
#
loop_
_entity_poly.entity_id
_entity_poly.type
_entity_poly.pdbx_seq_one_letter_code
_entity_poly.pdbx_strand_id
1 'polypeptide(L)' 'MTRSHVRLRTALTAAALLVAAPSVAQAQSQGTPDQRRACRKDAMKFCRDFVPNVKLITACMERNVRKLSPLCRTQFR' A
#
# COMPACT_ATOMS: atom_id res chain seq x y z
N MET A 1 36.74 2.13 -32.47
CA MET A 1 36.82 1.16 -31.48
C MET A 1 36.41 1.61 -30.11
N THR A 2 36.82 2.69 -29.72
CA THR A 2 36.54 3.13 -28.39
C THR A 2 35.09 3.51 -28.15
N ARG A 3 34.42 3.86 -29.18
CA ARG A 3 33.08 4.32 -29.01
C ARG A 3 32.16 3.26 -28.45
N SER A 4 32.47 2.05 -28.57
CA SER A 4 31.55 1.04 -28.14
C SER A 4 31.22 1.10 -26.66
N HIS A 5 32.09 1.61 -25.84
CA HIS A 5 31.81 1.62 -24.43
C HIS A 5 30.72 2.56 -24.04
N VAL A 6 30.56 3.59 -24.78
CA VAL A 6 29.59 4.61 -24.40
C VAL A 6 28.19 4.08 -24.27
N ARG A 7 27.80 3.24 -25.17
CA ARG A 7 26.45 2.78 -25.12
C ARG A 7 26.13 1.96 -23.90
N LEU A 8 27.06 1.25 -23.41
CA LEU A 8 26.79 0.37 -22.29
C LEU A 8 26.30 1.10 -21.08
N ARG A 9 26.89 2.24 -20.83
CA ARG A 9 26.52 2.95 -19.63
C ARG A 9 25.12 3.46 -19.63
N THR A 10 24.68 3.92 -20.73
CA THR A 10 23.34 4.46 -20.80
C THR A 10 22.29 3.43 -20.47
N ALA A 11 22.51 2.23 -20.88
CA ALA A 11 21.54 1.20 -20.60
C ALA A 11 21.40 0.93 -19.12
N LEU A 12 22.50 1.01 -18.42
CA LEU A 12 22.46 0.73 -16.99
C LEU A 12 21.70 1.75 -16.20
N THR A 13 21.85 3.00 -16.53
CA THR A 13 21.16 4.04 -15.80
C THR A 13 19.67 3.93 -15.96
N ALA A 14 19.20 3.56 -17.10
CA ALA A 14 17.77 3.46 -17.32
C ALA A 14 17.14 2.42 -16.40
N ALA A 15 17.83 1.33 -16.20
CA ALA A 15 17.30 0.27 -15.38
C ALA A 15 17.09 0.69 -13.95
N ALA A 16 17.97 1.51 -13.44
CA ALA A 16 17.89 1.92 -12.04
C ALA A 16 16.62 2.71 -11.75
N LEU A 17 16.19 3.50 -12.68
CA LEU A 17 15.02 4.34 -12.47
C LEU A 17 13.74 3.54 -12.33
N LEU A 18 13.64 2.44 -13.01
CA LEU A 18 12.43 1.65 -12.97
C LEU A 18 12.19 1.01 -11.62
N VAL A 19 13.25 0.73 -10.90
CA VAL A 19 13.11 0.06 -9.62
C VAL A 19 12.42 0.92 -8.58
N ALA A 20 12.60 2.22 -8.64
CA ALA A 20 12.02 3.10 -7.63
C ALA A 20 10.51 3.25 -7.74
N ALA A 21 9.97 3.17 -8.94
CA ALA A 21 8.55 3.42 -9.15
C ALA A 21 7.62 2.49 -8.37
N PRO A 22 7.86 1.18 -8.32
CA PRO A 22 6.95 0.29 -7.60
C PRO A 22 6.82 0.60 -6.12
N SER A 23 7.88 1.07 -5.49
CA SER A 23 7.82 1.38 -4.07
C SER A 23 6.85 2.50 -3.76
N VAL A 24 6.84 3.52 -4.60
CA VAL A 24 5.94 4.65 -4.40
C VAL A 24 4.49 4.21 -4.56
N ALA A 25 4.23 3.39 -5.55
CA ALA A 25 2.88 2.92 -5.79
C ALA A 25 2.35 2.12 -4.61
N GLN A 26 3.19 1.30 -4.01
CA GLN A 26 2.77 0.51 -2.87
C GLN A 26 2.43 1.38 -1.67
N ALA A 27 3.21 2.42 -1.43
CA ALA A 27 2.93 3.33 -0.33
C ALA A 27 1.59 4.00 -0.50
N GLN A 28 1.25 4.38 -1.72
CA GLN A 28 -0.03 5.03 -1.98
C GLN A 28 -1.21 4.09 -1.80
N SER A 29 -1.03 2.81 -2.12
CA SER A 29 -2.13 1.86 -2.01
C SER A 29 -2.50 1.57 -0.57
N GLN A 30 -1.66 1.93 0.39
CA GLN A 30 -1.96 1.69 1.80
C GLN A 30 -2.74 2.84 2.43
N GLY A 31 -3.05 3.87 1.67
CA GLY A 31 -3.83 4.99 2.16
C GLY A 31 -2.99 6.03 2.87
N THR A 32 -3.65 7.07 3.35
CA THR A 32 -2.99 8.14 4.10
C THR A 32 -2.78 7.73 5.55
N PRO A 33 -1.89 8.43 6.27
CA PRO A 33 -1.73 8.15 7.70
C PRO A 33 -3.03 8.29 8.48
N ASP A 34 -3.86 9.27 8.14
CA ASP A 34 -5.13 9.45 8.82
C ASP A 34 -6.09 8.30 8.52
N GLN A 35 -6.12 7.84 7.30
CA GLN A 35 -6.95 6.67 6.94
C GLN A 35 -6.49 5.43 7.69
N ARG A 36 -5.19 5.21 7.74
CA ARG A 36 -4.66 4.05 8.45
C ARG A 36 -4.98 4.10 9.94
N ARG A 37 -4.91 5.29 10.53
CA ARG A 37 -5.23 5.45 11.95
C ARG A 37 -6.71 5.19 12.20
N ALA A 38 -7.58 5.71 11.36
CA ALA A 38 -9.01 5.47 11.48
C ALA A 38 -9.33 3.99 11.32
N CYS A 39 -8.72 3.33 10.36
CA CYS A 39 -8.97 1.90 10.15
C CYS A 39 -8.44 1.06 11.29
N ARG A 40 -7.33 1.47 11.91
CA ARG A 40 -6.83 0.73 13.06
C ARG A 40 -7.83 0.78 14.21
N LYS A 41 -8.40 1.95 14.46
CA LYS A 41 -9.40 2.08 15.50
C LYS A 41 -10.63 1.24 15.21
N ASP A 42 -11.08 1.26 13.97
CA ASP A 42 -12.24 0.47 13.59
C ASP A 42 -11.95 -1.04 13.66
N ALA A 43 -10.76 -1.44 13.27
CA ALA A 43 -10.39 -2.84 13.35
C ALA A 43 -10.39 -3.33 14.80
N MET A 44 -9.90 -2.52 15.71
CA MET A 44 -9.89 -2.89 17.11
C MET A 44 -11.29 -2.88 17.70
N LYS A 45 -12.18 -2.09 17.13
CA LYS A 45 -13.56 -2.03 17.62
C LYS A 45 -14.41 -3.18 17.11
N PHE A 46 -14.29 -3.51 15.83
CA PHE A 46 -15.17 -4.47 15.19
C PHE A 46 -14.52 -5.81 14.87
N CYS A 47 -13.22 -5.86 14.77
CA CYS A 47 -12.51 -7.03 14.27
C CYS A 47 -11.37 -7.48 15.15
N ARG A 48 -11.43 -7.15 16.42
CA ARG A 48 -10.35 -7.44 17.36
C ARG A 48 -10.00 -8.92 17.42
N ASP A 49 -10.99 -9.79 17.28
CA ASP A 49 -10.76 -11.21 17.42
C ASP A 49 -9.81 -11.78 16.38
N PHE A 50 -9.60 -11.04 15.29
CA PHE A 50 -8.74 -11.51 14.21
C PHE A 50 -7.34 -10.92 14.26
N VAL A 51 -7.08 -10.01 15.20
CA VAL A 51 -5.76 -9.38 15.30
C VAL A 51 -4.75 -10.45 15.73
N PRO A 52 -3.57 -10.50 15.13
CA PRO A 52 -3.01 -9.60 14.12
C PRO A 52 -3.09 -10.13 12.68
N ASN A 53 -4.01 -11.00 12.37
CA ASN A 53 -4.09 -11.60 11.04
C ASN A 53 -4.69 -10.61 10.06
N VAL A 54 -3.84 -9.99 9.23
CA VAL A 54 -4.27 -8.92 8.33
C VAL A 54 -5.33 -9.39 7.34
N LYS A 55 -5.19 -10.60 6.84
CA LYS A 55 -6.14 -11.12 5.86
C LYS A 55 -7.54 -11.26 6.48
N LEU A 56 -7.61 -11.80 7.67
CA LEU A 56 -8.89 -11.97 8.35
C LEU A 56 -9.46 -10.65 8.81
N ILE A 57 -8.61 -9.72 9.24
CA ILE A 57 -9.07 -8.40 9.62
C ILE A 57 -9.69 -7.71 8.40
N THR A 58 -9.03 -7.80 7.24
CA THR A 58 -9.55 -7.17 6.04
C THR A 58 -10.93 -7.72 5.68
N ALA A 59 -11.09 -9.03 5.72
CA ALA A 59 -12.38 -9.64 5.44
C ALA A 59 -13.44 -9.19 6.42
N CYS A 60 -13.08 -9.11 7.70
CA CYS A 60 -13.99 -8.64 8.73
C CYS A 60 -14.39 -7.18 8.49
N MET A 61 -13.42 -6.33 8.14
CA MET A 61 -13.71 -4.93 7.87
C MET A 61 -14.63 -4.78 6.67
N GLU A 62 -14.43 -5.59 5.65
CA GLU A 62 -15.29 -5.56 4.48
C GLU A 62 -16.73 -5.92 4.84
N ARG A 63 -16.91 -6.91 5.70
CA ARG A 63 -18.25 -7.27 6.15
C ARG A 63 -18.90 -6.19 6.99
N ASN A 64 -18.09 -5.36 7.62
CA ASN A 64 -18.58 -4.29 8.49
C ASN A 64 -18.42 -2.91 7.87
N VAL A 65 -18.30 -2.82 6.57
CA VAL A 65 -17.93 -1.57 5.90
C VAL A 65 -18.87 -0.43 6.25
N ARG A 66 -20.14 -0.71 6.44
CA ARG A 66 -21.11 0.34 6.76
C ARG A 66 -20.92 0.91 8.16
N LYS A 67 -20.27 0.17 9.04
CA LYS A 67 -20.03 0.61 10.41
C LYS A 67 -18.72 1.35 10.57
N LEU A 68 -17.88 1.31 9.55
CA LEU A 68 -16.57 1.94 9.64
C LEU A 68 -16.70 3.46 9.62
N SER A 69 -15.72 4.12 10.22
CA SER A 69 -15.64 5.57 10.15
C SER A 69 -15.48 6.01 8.69
N PRO A 70 -15.91 7.23 8.37
CA PRO A 70 -15.85 7.68 6.96
C PRO A 70 -14.47 7.59 6.35
N LEU A 71 -13.43 7.95 7.10
CA LEU A 71 -12.07 7.88 6.58
C LEU A 71 -11.64 6.45 6.30
N CYS A 72 -11.95 5.53 7.21
CA CYS A 72 -11.58 4.14 6.98
C CYS A 72 -12.40 3.55 5.85
N ARG A 73 -13.67 3.91 5.75
CA ARG A 73 -14.53 3.36 4.71
C ARG A 73 -13.99 3.61 3.31
N THR A 74 -13.30 4.74 3.12
CA THR A 74 -12.74 5.05 1.80
C THR A 74 -11.71 4.04 1.34
N GLN A 75 -11.13 3.27 2.24
CA GLN A 75 -10.18 2.23 1.89
C GLN A 75 -10.84 1.01 1.25
N PHE A 76 -12.14 0.88 1.38
CA PHE A 76 -12.86 -0.33 0.98
C PHE A 76 -13.84 -0.11 -0.16
N ARG A 77 -13.63 0.93 -0.92
CA ARG A 77 -14.49 1.19 -2.09
C ARG A 77 -14.08 0.44 -3.29
#